data_da51b7e87940814385e6857b24cdc807
#
_entry.id   da51b7e87940814385e6857b24cdc807
#
_cell.length_a   1.000
_cell.length_b   1.000
_cell.length_c   1.000
_cell.angle_alpha   90.00
_cell.angle_beta   90.00
_cell.angle_gamma   90.00
#
_symmetry.space_group_name_H-M   'P 1'
#
loop_
_entity.id
_entity.type
_entity.pdbx_description
1 polymer ?
#
loop_
_entity_poly.entity_id
_entity_poly.type
_entity_poly.pdbx_seq_one_letter_code
_entity_poly.pdbx_strand_id
1 'polypeptide(L)'
;MNYTFGAQKMEYNYKAGANTKTWESPKFLEGKKKAIELIDKTEYGLTEADFWILKTYSAKTITYAGLIISHNGCLKINDKLAAEAKFVPSCVSWVRNGAGDLVLQYLNDKQGLLEFGEASIKNCTNDYPFAMVLKRLQDRVILKNSKIAFSGIMSEVESEEFKRTESPEREEQAKADNLITDEQIAELEALGCDLKRVAAAYKVTDIREMTSAQAERAIDRKKRALNK
;
A
#
# COMPACT_ATOMS: atom_id res chain seq x y z
N MET A 1 15.12 6.11 27.83
CA MET A 1 13.95 6.84 27.29
C MET A 1 12.99 5.83 26.69
N ASN A 2 11.68 5.91 26.95
CA ASN A 2 10.68 5.04 26.32
C ASN A 2 10.26 5.72 25.03
N TYR A 3 10.79 5.29 23.91
CA TYR A 3 10.36 5.74 22.58
C TYR A 3 9.04 5.09 22.20
N THR A 4 8.08 5.90 21.79
CA THR A 4 6.71 5.49 21.47
C THR A 4 6.37 5.83 20.01
N PHE A 5 7.06 5.23 19.06
CA PHE A 5 6.89 5.48 17.62
C PHE A 5 5.42 5.54 17.20
N GLY A 6 4.93 6.75 16.83
CA GLY A 6 3.53 6.95 16.50
C GLY A 6 2.58 6.79 17.68
N ALA A 7 3.01 7.16 18.88
CA ALA A 7 2.37 6.92 20.16
C ALA A 7 0.88 7.23 20.24
N GLN A 8 0.42 8.24 19.58
CA GLN A 8 -1.00 8.62 19.60
C GLN A 8 -1.93 7.57 18.99
N LYS A 9 -1.38 6.57 18.30
CA LYS A 9 -2.13 5.44 17.78
C LYS A 9 -1.72 4.10 18.40
N MET A 10 -0.75 4.08 19.31
CA MET A 10 -0.32 2.87 20.02
C MET A 10 -1.11 2.59 21.30
N GLU A 11 -1.95 3.50 21.76
CA GLU A 11 -3.05 3.18 22.69
C GLU A 11 -4.13 2.34 22.00
N TYR A 12 -3.76 1.51 21.10
CA TYR A 12 -4.60 0.38 20.82
C TYR A 12 -4.58 -0.48 22.07
N ASN A 13 -5.73 -0.45 22.76
CA ASN A 13 -6.09 -1.45 23.73
C ASN A 13 -5.70 -2.81 23.17
N TYR A 14 -4.53 -3.24 23.53
CA TYR A 14 -4.02 -4.54 23.29
C TYR A 14 -4.87 -5.45 24.17
N LYS A 15 -6.07 -5.78 23.69
CA LYS A 15 -6.92 -6.75 24.37
C LYS A 15 -6.12 -8.03 24.38
N ALA A 16 -5.90 -8.54 25.56
CA ALA A 16 -5.35 -9.86 25.77
C ALA A 16 -6.01 -10.84 24.77
N GLY A 17 -5.23 -11.38 23.81
CA GLY A 17 -5.74 -12.17 22.70
C GLY A 17 -5.29 -11.72 21.32
N ALA A 18 -4.87 -10.46 21.12
CA ALA A 18 -4.14 -10.09 19.91
C ALA A 18 -2.81 -10.85 19.88
N ASN A 19 -2.41 -11.33 18.71
CA ASN A 19 -1.22 -12.18 18.58
C ASN A 19 0.05 -11.44 19.03
N THR A 20 0.42 -11.59 20.31
CA THR A 20 1.60 -10.99 20.93
C THR A 20 2.86 -11.29 20.15
N LYS A 21 2.93 -12.46 19.51
CA LYS A 21 4.09 -12.91 18.73
C LYS A 21 4.45 -11.99 17.56
N THR A 22 3.48 -11.25 17.01
CA THR A 22 3.77 -10.32 15.90
C THR A 22 4.55 -9.10 16.35
N TRP A 23 4.26 -8.60 17.57
CA TRP A 23 4.98 -7.47 18.19
C TRP A 23 6.34 -7.83 18.74
N GLU A 24 6.51 -9.11 19.03
CA GLU A 24 7.75 -9.71 19.52
C GLU A 24 8.53 -10.36 18.38
N SER A 25 8.07 -10.18 17.13
CA SER A 25 8.80 -10.74 15.99
C SER A 25 10.22 -10.17 15.94
N PRO A 26 11.24 -10.99 15.70
CA PRO A 26 12.62 -10.54 15.65
C PRO A 26 12.82 -9.36 14.70
N LYS A 27 12.14 -9.40 13.53
CA LYS A 27 12.19 -8.34 12.52
C LYS A 27 11.66 -7.00 13.05
N PHE A 28 10.55 -7.02 13.79
CA PHE A 28 9.99 -5.79 14.38
C PHE A 28 10.90 -5.23 15.47
N LEU A 29 11.40 -6.08 16.35
CA LEU A 29 12.31 -5.68 17.43
C LEU A 29 13.63 -5.13 16.88
N GLU A 30 14.16 -5.75 15.82
CA GLU A 30 15.36 -5.27 15.14
C GLU A 30 15.12 -3.88 14.52
N GLY A 31 14.03 -3.69 13.79
CA GLY A 31 13.64 -2.40 13.23
C GLY A 31 13.48 -1.32 14.30
N LYS A 32 12.83 -1.65 15.42
CA LYS A 32 12.67 -0.74 16.56
C LYS A 32 14.01 -0.35 17.17
N LYS A 33 14.89 -1.33 17.42
CA LYS A 33 16.25 -1.07 17.92
C LYS A 33 16.99 -0.14 16.98
N LYS A 34 16.93 -0.41 15.67
CA LYS A 34 17.60 0.41 14.67
C LYS A 34 17.07 1.84 14.62
N ALA A 35 15.77 2.05 14.73
CA ALA A 35 15.18 3.38 14.76
C ALA A 35 15.65 4.17 15.99
N ILE A 36 15.71 3.54 17.16
CA ILE A 36 16.26 4.17 18.38
C ILE A 36 17.71 4.58 18.16
N GLU A 37 18.53 3.68 17.61
CA GLU A 37 19.93 4.00 17.29
C GLU A 37 20.06 5.19 16.34
N LEU A 38 19.17 5.32 15.37
CA LEU A 38 19.17 6.42 14.40
C LEU A 38 18.72 7.75 15.02
N ILE A 39 17.77 7.70 15.96
CA ILE A 39 17.32 8.89 16.70
C ILE A 39 18.42 9.35 17.67
N ASP A 40 19.03 8.41 18.38
CA ASP A 40 20.11 8.70 19.34
C ASP A 40 21.38 9.24 18.64
N LYS A 41 21.60 8.82 17.41
CA LYS A 41 22.59 9.42 16.52
C LYS A 41 22.07 10.77 16.00
N THR A 42 22.27 11.81 16.77
CA THR A 42 21.78 13.17 16.48
C THR A 42 22.24 13.74 15.13
N GLU A 43 23.19 13.10 14.47
CA GLU A 43 23.72 13.52 13.16
C GLU A 43 22.65 13.60 12.07
N TYR A 44 21.65 12.70 12.09
CA TYR A 44 20.57 12.72 11.08
C TYR A 44 19.43 13.68 11.42
N GLY A 45 19.34 14.17 12.65
CA GLY A 45 18.24 15.01 13.10
C GLY A 45 16.88 14.32 13.05
N LEU A 46 16.88 12.99 13.18
CA LEU A 46 15.67 12.18 13.24
C LEU A 46 15.02 12.28 14.61
N THR A 47 13.71 12.16 14.63
CA THR A 47 12.88 12.17 15.83
C THR A 47 11.89 11.01 15.78
N GLU A 48 11.17 10.76 16.86
CA GLU A 48 10.07 9.78 16.88
C GLU A 48 9.00 10.06 15.81
N ALA A 49 8.79 11.34 15.47
CA ALA A 49 7.80 11.74 14.47
C ALA A 49 8.18 11.30 13.04
N ASP A 50 9.43 10.96 12.80
CA ASP A 50 9.89 10.43 11.51
C ASP A 50 9.60 8.94 11.36
N PHE A 51 9.09 8.27 12.41
CA PHE A 51 8.79 6.84 12.40
C PHE A 51 7.37 6.55 12.83
N TRP A 52 6.80 5.48 12.29
CA TRP A 52 5.52 4.95 12.71
C TRP A 52 5.44 3.44 12.49
N ILE A 53 4.40 2.80 13.04
CA ILE A 53 4.25 1.35 12.96
C ILE A 53 3.13 1.02 11.99
N LEU A 54 3.48 0.31 10.93
CA LEU A 54 2.51 -0.32 10.04
C LEU A 54 2.03 -1.62 10.68
N LYS A 55 0.71 -1.82 10.66
CA LYS A 55 0.07 -3.05 11.12
C LYS A 55 -0.83 -3.57 10.03
N THR A 56 -0.77 -4.87 9.80
CA THR A 56 -1.73 -5.57 8.96
C THR A 56 -2.63 -6.46 9.80
N TYR A 57 -3.89 -6.56 9.40
CA TYR A 57 -4.90 -7.30 10.14
C TYR A 57 -5.51 -8.39 9.26
N SER A 58 -5.85 -9.51 9.88
CA SER A 58 -6.75 -10.50 9.32
C SER A 58 -7.73 -10.90 10.41
N ALA A 59 -9.03 -10.81 10.12
CA ALA A 59 -10.09 -11.15 11.08
C ALA A 59 -9.87 -10.54 12.48
N LYS A 60 -9.53 -9.26 12.56
CA LYS A 60 -9.23 -8.50 13.80
C LYS A 60 -7.93 -8.90 14.51
N THR A 61 -7.13 -9.78 13.93
CA THR A 61 -5.83 -10.18 14.48
C THR A 61 -4.71 -9.51 13.70
N ILE A 62 -3.71 -8.97 14.40
CA ILE A 62 -2.52 -8.39 13.76
C ILE A 62 -1.71 -9.54 13.17
N THR A 63 -1.57 -9.55 11.85
CA THR A 63 -0.81 -10.57 11.11
C THR A 63 0.62 -10.14 10.81
N TYR A 64 0.85 -8.82 10.79
CA TYR A 64 2.16 -8.24 10.54
C TYR A 64 2.31 -6.91 11.29
N ALA A 65 3.51 -6.62 11.75
CA ALA A 65 3.91 -5.31 12.22
C ALA A 65 5.30 -4.99 11.66
N GLY A 66 5.47 -3.79 11.13
CA GLY A 66 6.73 -3.29 10.61
C GLY A 66 6.98 -1.86 11.03
N LEU A 67 8.24 -1.48 11.15
CA LEU A 67 8.59 -0.09 11.40
C LEU A 67 8.80 0.63 10.07
N ILE A 68 8.19 1.79 9.97
CA ILE A 68 8.18 2.64 8.78
C ILE A 68 8.90 3.93 9.10
N ILE A 69 9.76 4.37 8.18
CA ILE A 69 10.33 5.73 8.19
C ILE A 69 9.59 6.59 7.18
N SER A 70 9.29 7.82 7.55
CA SER A 70 8.65 8.79 6.66
C SER A 70 9.57 9.20 5.51
N HIS A 71 9.00 9.66 4.40
CA HIS A 71 9.77 10.22 3.30
C HIS A 71 10.67 11.37 3.78
N ASN A 72 10.16 12.26 4.64
CA ASN A 72 10.96 13.32 5.24
C ASN A 72 12.14 12.78 6.07
N GLY A 73 11.94 11.69 6.79
CA GLY A 73 13.01 10.99 7.51
C GLY A 73 14.09 10.48 6.54
N CYS A 74 13.69 9.90 5.42
CA CYS A 74 14.64 9.49 4.36
C CYS A 74 15.44 10.68 3.82
N LEU A 75 14.79 11.82 3.57
CA LEU A 75 15.49 13.02 3.10
C LEU A 75 16.49 13.56 4.12
N LYS A 76 16.15 13.57 5.41
CA LYS A 76 17.09 13.95 6.49
C LYS A 76 18.33 13.04 6.49
N ILE A 77 18.13 11.73 6.29
CA ILE A 77 19.24 10.79 6.16
C ILE A 77 20.10 11.15 4.94
N ASN A 78 19.46 11.33 3.78
CA ASN A 78 20.17 11.68 2.54
C ASN A 78 21.05 12.93 2.67
N ASP A 79 20.57 13.94 3.39
CA ASP A 79 21.31 15.19 3.60
C ASP A 79 22.63 14.96 4.35
N LYS A 80 22.69 13.95 5.20
CA LYS A 80 23.84 13.63 6.05
C LYS A 80 24.74 12.51 5.51
N LEU A 81 24.31 11.83 4.44
CA LEU A 81 25.17 10.87 3.75
C LEU A 81 26.38 11.55 3.15
N ALA A 82 27.50 10.82 3.04
CA ALA A 82 28.65 11.23 2.26
C ALA A 82 28.24 11.50 0.80
N ALA A 83 28.91 12.43 0.14
CA ALA A 83 28.51 12.90 -1.18
C ALA A 83 28.36 11.75 -2.20
N GLU A 84 29.22 10.76 -2.13
CA GLU A 84 29.21 9.57 -3.00
C GLU A 84 28.04 8.61 -2.70
N ALA A 85 27.44 8.69 -1.52
CA ALA A 85 26.31 7.85 -1.10
C ALA A 85 24.97 8.55 -1.22
N LYS A 86 24.94 9.84 -1.55
CA LYS A 86 23.67 10.58 -1.73
C LYS A 86 22.89 10.09 -2.96
N PHE A 87 21.59 10.28 -2.90
CA PHE A 87 20.74 10.14 -4.09
C PHE A 87 21.13 11.18 -5.15
N VAL A 88 21.36 10.74 -6.37
CA VAL A 88 21.79 11.57 -7.49
C VAL A 88 20.67 11.64 -8.53
N PRO A 89 19.94 12.77 -8.64
CA PRO A 89 18.79 12.87 -9.56
C PRO A 89 19.10 12.58 -11.02
N SER A 90 20.32 12.89 -11.49
CA SER A 90 20.75 12.64 -12.87
C SER A 90 20.92 11.14 -13.20
N CYS A 91 20.90 10.27 -12.19
CA CYS A 91 20.94 8.81 -12.36
C CYS A 91 19.54 8.20 -12.53
N VAL A 92 18.48 9.01 -12.54
CA VAL A 92 17.09 8.56 -12.70
C VAL A 92 16.69 8.62 -14.18
N SER A 93 16.07 7.56 -14.66
CA SER A 93 15.52 7.47 -16.02
C SER A 93 14.17 6.75 -16.04
N TRP A 94 13.37 7.04 -17.06
CA TRP A 94 12.12 6.33 -17.29
C TRP A 94 12.38 4.97 -17.95
N VAL A 95 11.82 3.91 -17.39
CA VAL A 95 11.75 2.57 -18.00
C VAL A 95 10.38 2.37 -18.63
N ARG A 96 9.32 2.82 -17.95
CA ARG A 96 7.96 2.75 -18.46
C ARG A 96 7.20 4.03 -18.05
N ASN A 97 6.54 4.62 -19.03
CA ASN A 97 5.73 5.83 -18.86
C ASN A 97 4.44 5.68 -19.68
N GLY A 98 3.55 4.82 -19.23
CA GLY A 98 2.27 4.54 -19.88
C GLY A 98 1.08 4.81 -18.93
N ALA A 99 -0.12 4.94 -19.49
CA ALA A 99 -1.33 5.15 -18.72
C ALA A 99 -1.52 4.01 -17.70
N GLY A 100 -1.39 4.36 -16.43
CA GLY A 100 -1.62 3.42 -15.32
C GLY A 100 -0.43 2.56 -14.90
N ASP A 101 0.76 2.74 -15.52
CA ASP A 101 1.95 1.96 -15.20
C ASP A 101 3.21 2.85 -15.37
N LEU A 102 3.76 3.29 -14.25
CA LEU A 102 4.94 4.15 -14.21
C LEU A 102 6.09 3.41 -13.55
N VAL A 103 7.24 3.36 -14.21
CA VAL A 103 8.47 2.76 -13.68
C VAL A 103 9.64 3.69 -13.92
N LEU A 104 10.27 4.13 -12.84
CA LEU A 104 11.55 4.80 -12.84
C LEU A 104 12.66 3.84 -12.47
N GLN A 105 13.80 4.00 -13.08
CA GLN A 105 15.05 3.32 -12.75
C GLN A 105 16.05 4.33 -12.20
N TYR A 106 16.77 3.92 -11.17
CA TYR A 106 17.98 4.56 -10.70
C TYR A 106 19.16 3.65 -11.04
N LEU A 107 20.10 4.14 -11.84
CA LEU A 107 21.34 3.43 -12.16
C LEU A 107 22.51 4.32 -11.83
N ASN A 108 23.33 3.92 -10.86
CA ASN A 108 24.54 4.63 -10.49
C ASN A 108 25.71 3.66 -10.35
N ASP A 109 26.52 3.59 -11.37
CA ASP A 109 27.67 2.68 -11.44
C ASP A 109 28.72 2.98 -10.34
N LYS A 110 28.86 4.24 -9.94
CA LYS A 110 29.80 4.63 -8.86
C LYS A 110 29.35 4.09 -7.49
N GLN A 111 28.06 3.98 -7.28
CA GLN A 111 27.47 3.39 -6.08
C GLN A 111 27.28 1.87 -6.21
N GLY A 112 27.44 1.32 -7.41
CA GLY A 112 27.11 -0.07 -7.70
C GLY A 112 25.62 -0.39 -7.46
N LEU A 113 24.73 0.59 -7.69
CA LEU A 113 23.32 0.49 -7.33
C LEU A 113 22.41 0.61 -8.56
N LEU A 114 21.60 -0.41 -8.73
CA LEU A 114 20.42 -0.43 -9.59
C LEU A 114 19.18 -0.57 -8.71
N GLU A 115 18.20 0.32 -8.88
CA GLU A 115 16.94 0.28 -8.15
C GLU A 115 15.78 0.74 -9.03
N PHE A 116 14.56 0.31 -8.69
CA PHE A 116 13.34 0.68 -9.39
C PHE A 116 12.31 1.27 -8.45
N GLY A 117 11.59 2.28 -8.93
CA GLY A 117 10.36 2.78 -8.32
C GLY A 117 9.19 2.49 -9.25
N GLU A 118 8.08 2.05 -8.68
CA GLU A 118 6.89 1.68 -9.43
C GLU A 118 5.66 2.38 -8.88
N ALA A 119 4.79 2.85 -9.77
CA ALA A 119 3.45 3.30 -9.42
C ALA A 119 2.47 2.84 -10.50
N SER A 120 1.40 2.20 -10.07
CA SER A 120 0.32 1.75 -10.95
C SER A 120 -1.01 2.03 -10.30
N ILE A 121 -2.10 1.95 -11.05
CA ILE A 121 -3.47 2.04 -10.51
C ILE A 121 -3.75 0.99 -9.44
N LYS A 122 -2.97 -0.09 -9.41
CA LYS A 122 -3.10 -1.16 -8.42
C LYS A 122 -2.41 -0.84 -7.09
N ASN A 123 -1.30 -0.08 -7.11
CA ASN A 123 -0.47 0.18 -5.94
C ASN A 123 -0.32 1.67 -5.59
N CYS A 124 -1.00 2.57 -6.31
CA CYS A 124 -1.03 4.00 -6.04
C CYS A 124 -2.49 4.48 -6.07
N THR A 125 -2.99 4.96 -4.93
CA THR A 125 -4.38 5.39 -4.77
C THR A 125 -4.56 6.90 -4.83
N ASN A 126 -3.46 7.65 -4.83
CA ASN A 126 -3.54 9.10 -4.87
C ASN A 126 -3.40 9.63 -6.31
N ASP A 127 -3.85 10.87 -6.48
CA ASP A 127 -3.91 11.54 -7.79
C ASP A 127 -2.53 11.99 -8.31
N TYR A 128 -1.44 11.61 -7.62
CA TYR A 128 -0.07 12.04 -7.93
C TYR A 128 0.88 10.86 -8.21
N PRO A 129 0.58 9.97 -9.17
CA PRO A 129 1.39 8.77 -9.40
C PRO A 129 2.83 9.08 -9.79
N PHE A 130 3.07 10.17 -10.52
CA PHE A 130 4.43 10.59 -10.88
C PHE A 130 5.28 10.98 -9.66
N ALA A 131 4.70 11.71 -8.71
CA ALA A 131 5.38 12.05 -7.47
C ALA A 131 5.63 10.81 -6.62
N MET A 132 4.68 9.88 -6.61
CA MET A 132 4.78 8.63 -5.83
C MET A 132 5.87 7.69 -6.36
N VAL A 133 5.99 7.52 -7.67
CA VAL A 133 7.04 6.67 -8.24
C VAL A 133 8.44 7.22 -7.94
N LEU A 134 8.61 8.54 -8.00
CA LEU A 134 9.88 9.17 -7.66
C LEU A 134 10.21 9.04 -6.17
N LYS A 135 9.25 9.30 -5.28
CA LYS A 135 9.43 9.13 -3.84
C LYS A 135 9.81 7.70 -3.47
N ARG A 136 9.12 6.70 -4.04
CA ARG A 136 9.44 5.28 -3.84
C ARG A 136 10.87 4.96 -4.23
N LEU A 137 11.26 5.39 -5.42
CA LEU A 137 12.62 5.18 -5.90
C LEU A 137 13.65 5.86 -4.99
N GLN A 138 13.42 7.13 -4.65
CA GLN A 138 14.31 7.91 -3.82
C GLN A 138 14.50 7.29 -2.43
N ASP A 139 13.41 6.92 -1.77
CA ASP A 139 13.46 6.30 -0.45
C ASP A 139 14.20 4.96 -0.48
N ARG A 140 13.94 4.10 -1.47
CA ARG A 140 14.65 2.83 -1.64
C ARG A 140 16.15 3.03 -1.80
N VAL A 141 16.57 3.97 -2.64
CA VAL A 141 17.99 4.29 -2.86
C VAL A 141 18.63 4.79 -1.56
N ILE A 142 17.99 5.73 -0.88
CA ILE A 142 18.52 6.29 0.37
C ILE A 142 18.65 5.22 1.45
N LEU A 143 17.62 4.39 1.65
CA LEU A 143 17.64 3.34 2.65
C LEU A 143 18.70 2.26 2.34
N LYS A 144 18.93 1.95 1.06
CA LYS A 144 20.00 1.03 0.67
C LYS A 144 21.38 1.63 0.88
N ASN A 145 21.62 2.85 0.44
CA ASN A 145 22.90 3.53 0.57
C ASN A 145 23.27 3.77 2.05
N SER A 146 22.28 4.04 2.90
CA SER A 146 22.45 4.16 4.35
C SER A 146 22.52 2.81 5.08
N LYS A 147 22.33 1.68 4.38
CA LYS A 147 22.25 0.33 4.93
C LYS A 147 21.09 0.11 5.93
N ILE A 148 20.12 1.01 5.94
CA ILE A 148 18.94 0.94 6.82
C ILE A 148 17.92 -0.06 6.27
N ALA A 149 17.79 -0.21 4.93
CA ALA A 149 16.88 -1.16 4.30
C ALA A 149 17.01 -2.61 4.82
N PHE A 150 18.20 -2.98 5.29
CA PHE A 150 18.47 -4.32 5.82
C PHE A 150 18.13 -4.49 7.31
N SER A 151 17.63 -3.46 7.96
CA SER A 151 17.34 -3.43 9.41
C SER A 151 15.86 -3.64 9.74
N GLY A 152 15.04 -4.07 8.78
CA GLY A 152 13.60 -4.24 9.00
C GLY A 152 12.79 -2.94 9.03
N ILE A 153 13.38 -1.83 8.62
CA ILE A 153 12.70 -0.54 8.42
C ILE A 153 12.31 -0.42 6.95
N MET A 154 11.06 -0.07 6.68
CA MET A 154 10.53 0.20 5.33
C MET A 154 10.24 1.68 5.17
N SER A 155 10.19 2.17 3.93
CA SER A 155 9.75 3.53 3.67
C SER A 155 8.24 3.67 3.77
N GLU A 156 7.78 4.88 4.09
CA GLU A 156 6.35 5.20 4.14
C GLU A 156 5.64 4.88 2.82
N VAL A 157 6.31 5.13 1.72
CA VAL A 157 5.75 4.99 0.38
C VAL A 157 5.57 3.53 -0.02
N GLU A 158 6.41 2.63 0.50
CA GLU A 158 6.23 1.18 0.34
C GLU A 158 5.06 0.66 1.18
N SER A 159 4.81 1.29 2.33
CA SER A 159 3.72 0.88 3.22
C SER A 159 2.32 1.12 2.65
N GLU A 160 2.17 1.98 1.64
CA GLU A 160 0.88 2.22 0.99
C GLU A 160 0.31 0.98 0.30
N GLU A 161 1.17 0.08 -0.16
CA GLU A 161 0.73 -1.21 -0.73
C GLU A 161 0.02 -2.07 0.32
N PHE A 162 0.45 -1.98 1.57
CA PHE A 162 -0.15 -2.74 2.67
C PHE A 162 -1.44 -2.10 3.20
N LYS A 163 -1.63 -0.79 3.04
CA LYS A 163 -2.86 -0.10 3.49
C LYS A 163 -4.10 -0.53 2.70
N ARG A 164 -3.93 -1.07 1.49
CA ARG A 164 -5.04 -1.56 0.65
C ARG A 164 -5.68 -2.84 1.15
N THR A 165 -4.93 -3.64 1.89
CA THR A 165 -5.38 -4.95 2.36
C THR A 165 -6.14 -4.89 3.70
N GLU A 166 -6.35 -3.69 4.30
CA GLU A 166 -6.39 -3.63 5.75
C GLU A 166 -7.53 -2.92 6.42
N SER A 167 -8.45 -2.34 5.71
CA SER A 167 -9.64 -1.81 6.37
C SER A 167 -10.82 -2.71 6.03
N PRO A 168 -11.40 -3.41 7.03
CA PRO A 168 -12.67 -4.08 6.85
C PRO A 168 -13.74 -3.14 6.28
N GLU A 169 -13.68 -1.86 6.67
CA GLU A 169 -14.52 -0.79 6.13
C GLU A 169 -14.25 -0.52 4.64
N ARG A 170 -12.98 -0.63 4.18
CA ARG A 170 -12.64 -0.50 2.76
C ARG A 170 -12.96 -1.76 1.96
N GLU A 171 -12.84 -2.94 2.56
CA GLU A 171 -13.33 -4.17 1.93
C GLU A 171 -14.86 -4.17 1.81
N GLU A 172 -15.57 -3.64 2.81
CA GLU A 172 -17.02 -3.46 2.75
C GLU A 172 -17.39 -2.36 1.75
N GLN A 173 -16.66 -1.24 1.72
CA GLN A 173 -16.85 -0.18 0.73
C GLN A 173 -16.51 -0.67 -0.69
N ALA A 174 -15.38 -1.34 -0.88
CA ALA A 174 -15.01 -1.91 -2.18
C ALA A 174 -15.93 -3.05 -2.61
N LYS A 175 -16.54 -3.78 -1.67
CA LYS A 175 -17.62 -4.73 -1.97
C LYS A 175 -18.91 -3.99 -2.31
N ALA A 176 -19.26 -2.91 -1.62
CA ALA A 176 -20.41 -2.07 -1.91
C ALA A 176 -20.26 -1.37 -3.27
N ASP A 177 -19.10 -0.80 -3.55
CA ASP A 177 -18.77 -0.14 -4.83
C ASP A 177 -18.70 -1.14 -6.01
N ASN A 178 -18.57 -2.43 -5.72
CA ASN A 178 -18.50 -3.50 -6.72
C ASN A 178 -19.81 -4.27 -6.86
N LEU A 179 -20.84 -3.92 -6.09
CA LEU A 179 -22.17 -4.52 -6.22
C LEU A 179 -22.92 -3.94 -7.41
N ILE A 180 -23.92 -4.69 -7.85
CA ILE A 180 -24.87 -4.25 -8.89
C ILE A 180 -25.50 -2.92 -8.51
N THR A 181 -25.55 -1.98 -9.45
CA THR A 181 -26.20 -0.68 -9.25
C THR A 181 -27.71 -0.75 -9.50
N ASP A 182 -28.45 0.21 -8.95
CA ASP A 182 -29.90 0.29 -9.20
C ASP A 182 -30.22 0.51 -10.69
N GLU A 183 -29.33 1.20 -11.44
CA GLU A 183 -29.45 1.36 -12.88
C GLU A 183 -29.29 0.04 -13.63
N GLN A 184 -28.34 -0.80 -13.21
CA GLN A 184 -28.14 -2.13 -13.80
C GLN A 184 -29.32 -3.08 -13.50
N ILE A 185 -29.92 -2.96 -12.31
CA ILE A 185 -31.15 -3.70 -11.96
C ILE A 185 -32.28 -3.26 -12.85
N ALA A 186 -32.53 -1.96 -13.00
CA ALA A 186 -33.56 -1.41 -13.86
C ALA A 186 -33.36 -1.83 -15.33
N GLU A 187 -32.12 -1.88 -15.80
CA GLU A 187 -31.81 -2.34 -17.16
C GLU A 187 -32.13 -3.83 -17.36
N LEU A 188 -31.80 -4.68 -16.38
CA LEU A 188 -32.19 -6.10 -16.42
C LEU A 188 -33.71 -6.28 -16.47
N GLU A 189 -34.45 -5.50 -15.69
CA GLU A 189 -35.93 -5.51 -15.71
C GLU A 189 -36.47 -5.03 -17.04
N ALA A 190 -35.95 -3.94 -17.58
CA ALA A 190 -36.35 -3.40 -18.89
C ALA A 190 -36.11 -4.40 -20.04
N LEU A 191 -35.07 -5.23 -19.91
CA LEU A 191 -34.78 -6.32 -20.84
C LEU A 191 -35.70 -7.56 -20.63
N GLY A 192 -36.61 -7.50 -19.66
CA GLY A 192 -37.54 -8.61 -19.36
C GLY A 192 -36.83 -9.81 -18.72
N CYS A 193 -35.79 -9.55 -17.88
CA CYS A 193 -35.15 -10.59 -17.12
C CYS A 193 -35.93 -10.86 -15.82
N ASP A 194 -36.07 -12.14 -15.47
CA ASP A 194 -36.50 -12.55 -14.13
C ASP A 194 -35.30 -12.44 -13.19
N LEU A 195 -35.27 -11.43 -12.30
CA LEU A 195 -34.17 -11.14 -11.41
C LEU A 195 -33.83 -12.33 -10.50
N LYS A 196 -34.80 -13.12 -10.05
CA LYS A 196 -34.57 -14.32 -9.23
C LYS A 196 -33.83 -15.40 -10.02
N ARG A 197 -34.18 -15.58 -11.30
CA ARG A 197 -33.48 -16.53 -12.18
C ARG A 197 -32.06 -16.06 -12.50
N VAL A 198 -31.89 -14.75 -12.69
CA VAL A 198 -30.54 -14.17 -12.88
C VAL A 198 -29.71 -14.39 -11.63
N ALA A 199 -30.19 -14.04 -10.45
CA ALA A 199 -29.49 -14.26 -9.18
C ALA A 199 -29.06 -15.74 -9.00
N ALA A 200 -30.01 -16.66 -9.23
CA ALA A 200 -29.73 -18.10 -9.14
C ALA A 200 -28.67 -18.57 -10.14
N ALA A 201 -28.63 -18.02 -11.36
CA ALA A 201 -27.63 -18.36 -12.37
C ALA A 201 -26.20 -17.94 -11.95
N TYR A 202 -26.07 -16.89 -11.13
CA TYR A 202 -24.80 -16.43 -10.57
C TYR A 202 -24.54 -16.92 -9.14
N LYS A 203 -25.36 -17.84 -8.62
CA LYS A 203 -25.23 -18.49 -7.31
C LYS A 203 -25.30 -17.49 -6.14
N VAL A 204 -26.09 -16.45 -6.26
CA VAL A 204 -26.40 -15.49 -5.19
C VAL A 204 -27.85 -15.63 -4.75
N THR A 205 -28.14 -15.28 -3.51
CA THR A 205 -29.49 -15.40 -2.93
C THR A 205 -30.39 -14.25 -3.37
N ASP A 206 -29.80 -13.05 -3.45
CA ASP A 206 -30.46 -11.83 -3.90
C ASP A 206 -29.69 -11.21 -5.07
N ILE A 207 -30.42 -10.55 -5.98
CA ILE A 207 -29.82 -9.85 -7.11
C ILE A 207 -28.84 -8.77 -6.66
N ARG A 208 -29.08 -8.14 -5.51
CA ARG A 208 -28.23 -7.11 -4.91
C ARG A 208 -26.89 -7.62 -4.41
N GLU A 209 -26.72 -8.93 -4.30
CA GLU A 209 -25.44 -9.58 -3.96
C GLU A 209 -24.55 -9.80 -5.20
N MET A 210 -25.07 -9.58 -6.40
CA MET A 210 -24.28 -9.66 -7.62
C MET A 210 -23.28 -8.52 -7.70
N THR A 211 -22.13 -8.80 -8.30
CA THR A 211 -21.18 -7.74 -8.65
C THR A 211 -21.63 -7.01 -9.92
N SER A 212 -21.25 -5.72 -10.04
CA SER A 212 -21.50 -4.92 -11.24
C SER A 212 -21.01 -5.62 -12.52
N ALA A 213 -19.85 -6.26 -12.47
CA ALA A 213 -19.30 -7.02 -13.59
C ALA A 213 -20.15 -8.28 -13.94
N GLN A 214 -20.80 -8.89 -12.97
CA GLN A 214 -21.75 -10.00 -13.22
C GLN A 214 -23.02 -9.48 -13.86
N ALA A 215 -23.51 -8.34 -13.40
CA ALA A 215 -24.68 -7.67 -13.97
C ALA A 215 -24.46 -7.28 -15.45
N GLU A 216 -23.33 -6.68 -15.77
CA GLU A 216 -22.96 -6.35 -17.16
C GLU A 216 -22.98 -7.58 -18.07
N ARG A 217 -22.38 -8.68 -17.60
CA ARG A 217 -22.40 -9.94 -18.37
C ARG A 217 -23.82 -10.49 -18.58
N ALA A 218 -24.70 -10.34 -17.59
CA ALA A 218 -26.09 -10.76 -17.69
C ALA A 218 -26.86 -9.89 -18.72
N ILE A 219 -26.68 -8.57 -18.66
CA ILE A 219 -27.22 -7.58 -19.58
C ILE A 219 -26.79 -7.88 -21.02
N ASP A 220 -25.46 -8.00 -21.22
CA ASP A 220 -24.91 -8.30 -22.55
C ASP A 220 -25.44 -9.61 -23.14
N ARG A 221 -25.50 -10.65 -22.31
CA ARG A 221 -26.06 -11.95 -22.75
C ARG A 221 -27.50 -11.84 -23.18
N LYS A 222 -28.30 -11.07 -22.42
CA LYS A 222 -29.73 -10.88 -22.77
C LYS A 222 -29.88 -10.04 -24.04
N LYS A 223 -29.13 -8.94 -24.17
CA LYS A 223 -29.14 -8.12 -25.41
C LYS A 223 -28.78 -8.94 -26.65
N ARG A 224 -27.75 -9.79 -26.56
CA ARG A 224 -27.37 -10.70 -27.66
C ARG A 224 -28.43 -11.73 -27.98
N ALA A 225 -29.24 -12.16 -26.99
CA ALA A 225 -30.31 -13.09 -27.20
C ALA A 225 -31.54 -12.45 -27.87
N LEU A 226 -31.78 -11.14 -27.67
CA LEU A 226 -32.86 -10.38 -28.26
C LEU A 226 -32.53 -9.93 -29.68
N ASN A 227 -31.26 -9.88 -30.05
CA ASN A 227 -30.79 -9.46 -31.38
C ASN A 227 -30.57 -10.65 -32.35
N LYS A 228 -30.98 -11.86 -31.95
CA LYS A 228 -31.03 -13.06 -32.79
C LYS A 228 -32.44 -13.39 -33.22
#